data_f5c94d3a1195b5948fd39f6966fb04d9
#
_entry.id   f5c94d3a1195b5948fd39f6966fb04d9
#
_cell.length_a   1.000
_cell.length_b   1.000
_cell.length_c   1.000
_cell.angle_alpha   90.00
_cell.angle_beta   90.00
_cell.angle_gamma   90.00
#
_symmetry.space_group_name_H-M   'P 1'
#
loop_
_entity.id
_entity.type
_entity.pdbx_description
1 polymer ?
#
loop_
_entity_poly.entity_id
_entity_poly.type
_entity_poly.pdbx_seq_one_letter_code
_entity_poly.pdbx_strand_id
1 'polypeptide(L)'
;MADKKSKKQLHEEIRTKYMQMVMQYLAEQDEEVLQTGSQEIAIPCLDSEGNDEYLVITFKVPTGSRDGEAYDGHSVAESYAMHIKEQAEKTAKAKADKARKAERDKQMREQKAKAKAEREAKGGEG
;
A
#
# COMPACT_ATOMS: atom_id res chain seq x y z
N MET A 1 -26.80 15.84 38.41
CA MET A 1 -26.17 16.34 37.18
C MET A 1 -25.25 15.30 36.64
N ALA A 2 -25.38 14.99 35.37
CA ALA A 2 -24.45 14.07 34.73
C ALA A 2 -23.08 14.74 34.63
N ASP A 3 -22.06 14.06 35.10
CA ASP A 3 -20.71 14.53 34.97
C ASP A 3 -20.31 14.54 33.51
N LYS A 4 -19.69 15.64 33.06
CA LYS A 4 -19.18 15.74 31.71
C LYS A 4 -18.02 14.74 31.55
N LYS A 5 -18.14 13.89 30.57
CA LYS A 5 -17.05 12.98 30.23
C LYS A 5 -15.85 13.79 29.71
N SER A 6 -14.67 13.41 30.11
CA SER A 6 -13.46 14.05 29.60
C SER A 6 -13.29 13.69 28.12
N LYS A 7 -12.51 14.49 27.40
CA LYS A 7 -12.18 14.22 25.99
C LYS A 7 -11.53 12.85 25.84
N LYS A 8 -10.70 12.47 26.80
CA LYS A 8 -10.07 11.16 26.87
C LYS A 8 -11.10 10.03 26.94
N GLN A 9 -12.12 10.17 27.79
CA GLN A 9 -13.19 9.17 27.93
C GLN A 9 -14.02 9.06 26.66
N LEU A 10 -14.35 10.18 26.04
CA LEU A 10 -15.09 10.20 24.78
C LEU A 10 -14.33 9.50 23.66
N HIS A 11 -13.04 9.74 23.57
CA HIS A 11 -12.18 9.07 22.58
C HIS A 11 -12.04 7.58 22.85
N GLU A 12 -11.93 7.19 24.12
CA GLU A 12 -11.88 5.79 24.54
C GLU A 12 -13.16 5.04 24.15
N GLU A 13 -14.32 5.67 24.35
CA GLU A 13 -15.60 5.09 23.96
C GLU A 13 -15.68 4.85 22.45
N ILE A 14 -15.21 5.80 21.65
CA ILE A 14 -15.15 5.66 20.18
C ILE A 14 -14.26 4.47 19.81
N ARG A 15 -13.06 4.42 20.35
CA ARG A 15 -12.10 3.34 20.03
C ARG A 15 -12.65 1.97 20.40
N THR A 16 -13.23 1.86 21.60
CA THR A 16 -13.80 0.59 22.10
C THR A 16 -14.98 0.16 21.23
N LYS A 17 -15.86 1.09 20.88
CA LYS A 17 -17.03 0.79 20.04
C LYS A 17 -16.61 0.19 18.69
N TYR A 18 -15.70 0.86 18.00
CA TYR A 18 -15.28 0.42 16.68
C TYR A 18 -14.43 -0.85 16.75
N MET A 19 -13.61 -0.98 17.79
CA MET A 19 -12.85 -2.20 18.01
C MET A 19 -13.78 -3.40 18.15
N GLN A 20 -14.86 -3.26 18.95
CA GLN A 20 -15.83 -4.33 19.16
C GLN A 20 -16.56 -4.68 17.85
N MET A 21 -16.92 -3.67 17.06
CA MET A 21 -17.56 -3.90 15.75
C MET A 21 -16.65 -4.69 14.82
N VAL A 22 -15.37 -4.33 14.78
CA VAL A 22 -14.39 -5.02 13.93
C VAL A 22 -14.17 -6.45 14.43
N MET A 23 -14.03 -6.63 15.75
CA MET A 23 -13.87 -7.96 16.36
C MET A 23 -15.06 -8.86 16.03
N GLN A 24 -16.27 -8.33 16.14
CA GLN A 24 -17.50 -9.07 15.86
C GLN A 24 -17.57 -9.46 14.39
N TYR A 25 -17.27 -8.53 13.49
CA TYR A 25 -17.26 -8.80 12.05
C TYR A 25 -16.27 -9.92 11.69
N LEU A 26 -15.07 -9.84 12.24
CA LEU A 26 -14.03 -10.85 11.96
C LEU A 26 -14.43 -12.22 12.54
N ALA A 27 -15.04 -12.23 13.73
CA ALA A 27 -15.53 -13.47 14.33
C ALA A 27 -16.63 -14.11 13.47
N GLU A 28 -17.49 -13.30 12.85
CA GLU A 28 -18.52 -13.78 11.93
C GLU A 28 -17.93 -14.38 10.65
N GLN A 29 -16.70 -13.98 10.29
CA GLN A 29 -15.96 -14.52 9.17
C GLN A 29 -15.07 -15.71 9.55
N ASP A 30 -15.29 -16.29 10.72
CA ASP A 30 -14.52 -17.41 11.28
C ASP A 30 -13.03 -17.09 11.47
N GLU A 31 -12.71 -15.81 11.61
CA GLU A 31 -11.35 -15.39 11.93
C GLU A 31 -11.13 -15.38 13.45
N GLU A 32 -9.98 -15.85 13.89
CA GLU A 32 -9.58 -15.72 15.27
C GLU A 32 -9.11 -14.30 15.54
N VAL A 33 -9.60 -13.68 16.62
CA VAL A 33 -9.22 -12.32 16.99
C VAL A 33 -8.76 -12.32 18.43
N LEU A 34 -7.55 -11.83 18.67
CA LEU A 34 -6.96 -11.73 19.99
C LEU A 34 -6.91 -10.26 20.40
N GLN A 35 -7.38 -9.96 21.61
CA GLN A 35 -7.24 -8.62 22.14
C GLN A 35 -5.87 -8.50 22.82
N THR A 36 -4.98 -7.68 22.25
CA THR A 36 -3.61 -7.53 22.72
C THR A 36 -3.38 -6.25 23.52
N GLY A 37 -4.38 -5.39 23.56
CA GLY A 37 -4.36 -4.15 24.35
C GLY A 37 -5.75 -3.62 24.53
N SER A 38 -5.90 -2.53 25.26
CA SER A 38 -7.20 -1.90 25.48
C SER A 38 -7.86 -1.42 24.19
N GLN A 39 -7.05 -1.14 23.16
CA GLN A 39 -7.50 -0.61 21.87
C GLN A 39 -6.69 -1.22 20.74
N GLU A 40 -6.28 -2.46 20.90
CA GLU A 40 -5.45 -3.15 19.93
C GLU A 40 -5.86 -4.60 19.82
N ILE A 41 -5.91 -5.10 18.60
CA ILE A 41 -6.22 -6.50 18.33
C ILE A 41 -5.15 -7.10 17.42
N ALA A 42 -4.97 -8.41 17.53
CA ALA A 42 -4.09 -9.16 16.64
C ALA A 42 -4.88 -10.31 16.01
N ILE A 43 -4.64 -10.54 14.75
CA ILE A 43 -5.31 -11.59 13.98
C ILE A 43 -4.25 -12.58 13.51
N PRO A 44 -4.27 -13.83 14.02
CA PRO A 44 -3.37 -14.85 13.46
C PRO A 44 -3.70 -15.12 12.01
N CYS A 45 -2.70 -15.14 11.16
CA CYS A 45 -2.89 -15.35 9.73
C CYS A 45 -1.67 -16.07 9.13
N LEU A 46 -1.82 -16.46 7.88
CA LEU A 46 -0.74 -17.08 7.13
C LEU A 46 -0.36 -16.15 5.99
N ASP A 47 0.94 -16.06 5.68
CA ASP A 47 1.39 -15.38 4.49
C ASP A 47 1.19 -16.27 3.25
N SER A 48 1.53 -15.75 2.07
CA SER A 48 1.35 -16.49 0.82
C SER A 48 2.22 -17.75 0.73
N GLU A 49 3.24 -17.85 1.56
CA GLU A 49 4.14 -19.00 1.60
C GLU A 49 3.79 -20.00 2.71
N GLY A 50 2.71 -19.73 3.48
CA GLY A 50 2.22 -20.60 4.54
C GLY A 50 2.89 -20.39 5.89
N ASN A 51 3.63 -19.30 6.07
CA ASN A 51 4.26 -18.97 7.36
C ASN A 51 3.26 -18.30 8.28
N ASP A 52 3.37 -18.59 9.57
CA ASP A 52 2.54 -17.99 10.62
C ASP A 52 2.92 -16.53 10.82
N GLU A 53 1.92 -15.65 10.73
CA GLU A 53 2.08 -14.23 10.93
C GLU A 53 0.94 -13.68 11.79
N TYR A 54 1.07 -12.44 12.22
CA TYR A 54 0.01 -11.74 12.95
C TYR A 54 -0.22 -10.38 12.31
N LEU A 55 -1.49 -10.07 12.03
CA LEU A 55 -1.89 -8.72 11.63
C LEU A 55 -2.32 -7.98 12.89
N VAL A 56 -1.69 -6.85 13.17
CA VAL A 56 -2.03 -6.03 14.34
C VAL A 56 -2.79 -4.80 13.90
N ILE A 57 -3.93 -4.53 14.55
CA ILE A 57 -4.75 -3.33 14.29
C ILE A 57 -4.82 -2.52 15.57
N THR A 58 -4.37 -1.28 15.52
CA THR A 58 -4.46 -0.33 16.63
C THR A 58 -5.50 0.73 16.32
N PHE A 59 -6.44 0.93 17.24
CA PHE A 59 -7.50 1.94 17.09
C PHE A 59 -7.07 3.24 17.76
N LYS A 60 -7.07 4.32 17.01
CA LYS A 60 -6.59 5.61 17.46
C LYS A 60 -7.53 6.74 17.05
N VAL A 61 -7.85 7.61 18.00
CA VAL A 61 -8.56 8.87 17.72
C VAL A 61 -7.51 9.99 17.80
N PRO A 62 -7.19 10.66 16.70
CA PRO A 62 -6.20 11.73 16.71
C PRO A 62 -6.65 12.91 17.56
N THR A 63 -5.72 13.50 18.31
CA THR A 63 -6.00 14.62 19.19
C THR A 63 -5.68 15.99 18.57
N GLY A 64 -5.30 16.01 17.31
CA GLY A 64 -4.94 17.23 16.61
C GLY A 64 -3.44 17.44 16.48
N SER A 65 -3.05 18.44 15.70
CA SER A 65 -1.65 18.75 15.47
C SER A 65 -1.10 19.69 16.55
N ARG A 66 0.22 19.88 16.58
CA ARG A 66 0.88 20.83 17.47
C ARG A 66 0.41 22.27 17.23
N ASP A 67 -0.05 22.57 16.03
CA ASP A 67 -0.53 23.91 15.64
C ASP A 67 -1.98 24.16 16.05
N GLY A 68 -2.58 23.23 16.79
CA GLY A 68 -3.94 23.37 17.29
C GLY A 68 -5.03 23.06 16.28
N GLU A 69 -4.66 22.66 15.08
CA GLU A 69 -5.64 22.25 14.06
C GLU A 69 -6.17 20.85 14.34
N ALA A 70 -7.47 20.67 14.19
CA ALA A 70 -8.08 19.37 14.34
C ALA A 70 -7.67 18.45 13.19
N TYR A 71 -7.56 17.16 13.47
CA TYR A 71 -7.28 16.17 12.42
C TYR A 71 -8.46 16.13 11.44
N ASP A 72 -8.16 16.31 10.16
CA ASP A 72 -9.14 16.22 9.08
C ASP A 72 -8.84 14.98 8.22
N GLY A 73 -9.57 13.91 8.52
CA GLY A 73 -9.40 12.62 7.81
C GLY A 73 -9.74 12.70 6.34
N HIS A 74 -10.69 13.56 5.96
CA HIS A 74 -11.05 13.71 4.55
C HIS A 74 -9.90 14.32 3.75
N SER A 75 -9.25 15.34 4.30
CA SER A 75 -8.10 15.98 3.68
C SER A 75 -6.92 15.00 3.57
N VAL A 76 -6.67 14.24 4.62
CA VAL A 76 -5.60 13.22 4.63
C VAL A 76 -5.89 12.13 3.59
N ALA A 77 -7.15 11.69 3.48
CA ALA A 77 -7.54 10.67 2.52
C ALA A 77 -7.40 11.17 1.08
N GLU A 78 -7.76 12.43 0.81
CA GLU A 78 -7.58 13.04 -0.51
C GLU A 78 -6.10 13.11 -0.89
N SER A 79 -5.25 13.54 0.03
CA SER A 79 -3.81 13.60 -0.18
C SER A 79 -3.22 12.21 -0.45
N TYR A 80 -3.68 11.21 0.28
CA TYR A 80 -3.26 9.83 0.10
C TYR A 80 -3.69 9.29 -1.27
N ALA A 81 -4.95 9.56 -1.67
CA ALA A 81 -5.46 9.14 -2.98
C ALA A 81 -4.66 9.76 -4.12
N MET A 82 -4.31 11.04 -4.01
CA MET A 82 -3.47 11.73 -5.00
C MET A 82 -2.06 11.13 -5.04
N HIS A 83 -1.49 10.82 -3.89
CA HIS A 83 -0.18 10.18 -3.79
C HIS A 83 -0.16 8.82 -4.48
N ILE A 84 -1.18 8.00 -4.25
CA ILE A 84 -1.32 6.68 -4.90
C ILE A 84 -1.43 6.83 -6.42
N LYS A 85 -2.22 7.82 -6.89
CA LYS A 85 -2.38 8.09 -8.31
C LYS A 85 -1.06 8.51 -8.96
N GLU A 86 -0.31 9.42 -8.32
CA GLU A 86 1.01 9.83 -8.78
C GLU A 86 2.00 8.68 -8.84
N GLN A 87 1.99 7.81 -7.83
CA GLN A 87 2.85 6.62 -7.79
C GLN A 87 2.51 5.66 -8.94
N ALA A 88 1.22 5.45 -9.20
CA ALA A 88 0.77 4.59 -10.30
C ALA A 88 1.19 5.15 -11.65
N GLU A 89 1.07 6.48 -11.85
CA GLU A 89 1.49 7.16 -13.07
C GLU A 89 3.00 7.05 -13.28
N LYS A 90 3.80 7.26 -12.23
CA LYS A 90 5.25 7.12 -12.29
C LYS A 90 5.67 5.69 -12.62
N THR A 91 5.01 4.71 -12.01
CA THR A 91 5.29 3.30 -12.27
C THR A 91 4.95 2.92 -13.71
N ALA A 92 3.79 3.36 -14.20
CA ALA A 92 3.36 3.12 -15.59
C ALA A 92 4.33 3.75 -16.58
N LYS A 93 4.75 5.00 -16.32
CA LYS A 93 5.72 5.71 -17.16
C LYS A 93 7.08 5.00 -17.16
N ALA A 94 7.56 4.59 -16.01
CA ALA A 94 8.82 3.87 -15.90
C ALA A 94 8.78 2.55 -16.67
N LYS A 95 7.68 1.80 -16.58
CA LYS A 95 7.49 0.57 -17.34
C LYS A 95 7.45 0.82 -18.85
N ALA A 96 6.74 1.86 -19.27
CA ALA A 96 6.66 2.24 -20.69
C ALA A 96 8.02 2.65 -21.24
N ASP A 97 8.78 3.45 -20.50
CA ASP A 97 10.13 3.88 -20.89
C ASP A 97 11.08 2.70 -20.98
N LYS A 98 11.00 1.77 -20.02
CA LYS A 98 11.82 0.56 -20.00
C LYS A 98 11.50 -0.35 -21.20
N ALA A 99 10.22 -0.50 -21.51
CA ALA A 99 9.78 -1.29 -22.67
C ALA A 99 10.25 -0.67 -23.99
N ARG A 100 10.15 0.65 -24.13
CA ARG A 100 10.66 1.37 -25.33
C ARG A 100 12.15 1.20 -25.49
N LYS A 101 12.90 1.29 -24.40
CA LYS A 101 14.35 1.11 -24.43
C LYS A 101 14.73 -0.29 -24.85
N ALA A 102 14.07 -1.31 -24.29
CA ALA A 102 14.30 -2.71 -24.63
C ALA A 102 14.01 -2.96 -26.11
N GLU A 103 12.94 -2.39 -26.65
CA GLU A 103 12.57 -2.50 -28.05
C GLU A 103 13.60 -1.82 -28.97
N ARG A 104 14.06 -0.63 -28.61
CA ARG A 104 15.12 0.06 -29.38
C ARG A 104 16.41 -0.75 -29.41
N ASP A 105 16.81 -1.29 -28.28
CA ASP A 105 18.02 -2.11 -28.16
C ASP A 105 17.90 -3.36 -29.03
N LYS A 106 16.73 -3.98 -29.05
CA LYS A 106 16.45 -5.14 -29.90
C LYS A 106 16.57 -4.80 -31.39
N GLN A 107 15.96 -3.69 -31.81
CA GLN A 107 16.03 -3.21 -33.19
C GLN A 107 17.47 -2.89 -33.60
N MET A 108 18.23 -2.25 -32.74
CA MET A 108 19.64 -1.95 -33.01
C MET A 108 20.48 -3.21 -33.18
N ARG A 109 20.23 -4.23 -32.35
CA ARG A 109 20.92 -5.53 -32.49
C ARG A 109 20.59 -6.22 -33.79
N GLU A 110 19.32 -6.18 -34.21
CA GLU A 110 18.89 -6.76 -35.48
C GLU A 110 19.52 -6.04 -36.66
N GLN A 111 19.59 -4.71 -36.63
CA GLN A 111 20.24 -3.92 -37.65
C GLN A 111 21.73 -4.19 -37.75
N LYS A 112 22.42 -4.31 -36.64
CA LYS A 112 23.84 -4.65 -36.59
C LYS A 112 24.10 -6.05 -37.14
N ALA A 113 23.23 -7.00 -36.79
CA ALA A 113 23.36 -8.37 -37.28
C ALA A 113 23.18 -8.45 -38.81
N LYS A 114 22.20 -7.71 -39.35
CA LYS A 114 22.00 -7.62 -40.79
C LYS A 114 23.19 -6.97 -41.50
N ALA A 115 23.70 -5.85 -40.97
CA ALA A 115 24.85 -5.16 -41.54
C ALA A 115 26.10 -6.05 -41.54
N LYS A 116 26.30 -6.81 -40.48
CA LYS A 116 27.40 -7.75 -40.37
C LYS A 116 27.28 -8.89 -41.38
N ALA A 117 26.08 -9.47 -41.52
CA ALA A 117 25.80 -10.52 -42.49
C ALA A 117 26.04 -10.05 -43.95
N GLU A 118 25.60 -8.82 -44.28
CA GLU A 118 25.82 -8.23 -45.58
C GLU A 118 27.31 -7.98 -45.86
N ARG A 119 28.09 -7.54 -44.88
CA ARG A 119 29.54 -7.36 -44.99
C ARG A 119 30.25 -8.69 -45.22
N GLU A 120 29.86 -9.70 -44.50
CA GLU A 120 30.44 -11.03 -44.63
C GLU A 120 30.10 -11.63 -46.02
N ALA A 121 28.89 -11.44 -46.51
CA ALA A 121 28.48 -11.88 -47.85
C ALA A 121 29.27 -11.18 -48.95
N LYS A 122 29.48 -9.86 -48.82
CA LYS A 122 30.29 -9.09 -49.81
C LYS A 122 31.77 -9.38 -49.70
N GLY A 123 32.29 -9.64 -48.49
CA GLY A 123 33.69 -9.98 -48.24
C GLY A 123 34.09 -11.32 -48.74
N GLY A 124 33.14 -12.24 -48.93
CA GLY A 124 33.39 -13.59 -49.46
C GLY A 124 33.56 -13.69 -50.97
N GLU A 125 33.30 -12.59 -51.69
CA GLU A 125 33.44 -12.54 -53.14
C GLU A 125 34.79 -11.97 -53.62
N GLY A 126 35.65 -11.62 -52.70
CA GLY A 126 36.95 -11.03 -53.01
C GLY A 126 38.01 -11.99 -53.44
#